data_5a2be0e79f4f9dbdfd47260d0dae43ed
#
_entry.id   5a2be0e79f4f9dbdfd47260d0dae43ed
#
_cell.length_a   1.000
_cell.length_b   1.000
_cell.length_c   1.000
_cell.angle_alpha   90.00
_cell.angle_beta   90.00
_cell.angle_gamma   90.00
#
_symmetry.space_group_name_H-M   'P 1'
#
loop_
_entity.id
_entity.type
_entity.pdbx_description
1 polymer ?
#
loop_
_entity_poly.entity_id
_entity_poly.type
_entity_poly.pdbx_seq_one_letter_code
_entity_poly.pdbx_strand_id
1 'polypeptide(L)'
;QVILGRGWDQNDWENKEFPTKNALDRLFPDIPVALRRIDGHALLVNQKALDLAGIDGDTQVPGGTVVTKNGQPTGVLIDTPMELVEAILPKPTLEEKKQALVAAQEIGFKYGLTTVDDAGLNKEDILLIDSLQQTGVLDMRVYAMISNTPDNLDYFLPKGPLVTDRLSVRSVKVYADGALGSRGAALIAPYSDAPKHRGKFITDKDSLKQLAARIAKTKFQMNTHAIGDAANQAVIDVYRDNVRLLRDPRWRVEHAQVLDAPDIEKFSTKIIPSIQPLHATSDMYWAGDRLGEDRLKNAYAYQEQLNYAGIVALGTDFPVEKVNPMLTFYAAISRRDLNGFPEEGFQRENRLSRGSALLGMTRWAAYANFEEKQKGSIEIGKVADFVMLDRDIMEVTHRLIPGARVVATFLNGKIVYSNRD
;
A
#
# COMPACT_ATOMS: atom_id res chain seq x y z
N GLN A 1 -16.12 -17.83 18.82
CA GLN A 1 -16.50 -17.38 17.47
C GLN A 1 -16.29 -15.87 17.37
N VAL A 2 -15.83 -15.38 16.22
CA VAL A 2 -15.67 -13.95 15.91
C VAL A 2 -16.16 -13.72 14.48
N ILE A 3 -16.71 -12.54 14.20
CA ILE A 3 -17.12 -12.13 12.86
C ILE A 3 -16.10 -11.12 12.34
N LEU A 4 -15.46 -11.45 11.23
CA LEU A 4 -14.51 -10.58 10.54
C LEU A 4 -15.07 -10.18 9.18
N GLY A 5 -14.85 -8.93 8.79
CA GLY A 5 -15.23 -8.41 7.49
C GLY A 5 -14.32 -7.28 7.03
N ARG A 6 -14.43 -6.92 5.75
CA ARG A 6 -13.63 -5.84 5.14
C ARG A 6 -14.41 -5.16 4.03
N GLY A 7 -14.08 -3.89 3.76
CA GLY A 7 -14.45 -3.22 2.51
C GLY A 7 -15.50 -2.12 2.65
N TRP A 8 -15.82 -1.68 3.88
CA TRP A 8 -16.67 -0.51 4.02
C TRP A 8 -15.90 0.79 3.76
N ASP A 9 -16.57 1.75 3.12
CA ASP A 9 -16.13 3.13 2.98
C ASP A 9 -17.31 4.08 3.15
N GLN A 10 -17.27 4.91 4.18
CA GLN A 10 -18.32 5.89 4.41
C GLN A 10 -18.37 6.99 3.34
N ASN A 11 -17.29 7.19 2.61
CA ASN A 11 -17.26 8.21 1.55
C ASN A 11 -18.15 7.84 0.35
N ASP A 12 -18.48 6.54 0.20
CA ASP A 12 -19.41 6.02 -0.82
C ASP A 12 -20.88 6.14 -0.40
N TRP A 13 -21.13 6.53 0.86
CA TRP A 13 -22.50 6.63 1.38
C TRP A 13 -23.03 8.05 1.26
N GLU A 14 -24.37 8.18 1.20
CA GLU A 14 -25.03 9.47 1.04
C GLU A 14 -24.67 10.46 2.16
N ASN A 15 -24.61 10.00 3.41
CA ASN A 15 -24.30 10.84 4.57
C ASN A 15 -22.81 11.07 4.82
N LYS A 16 -21.93 10.28 4.19
CA LYS A 16 -20.45 10.32 4.35
C LYS A 16 -19.96 10.32 5.82
N GLU A 17 -20.81 9.91 6.77
CA GLU A 17 -20.51 9.87 8.19
C GLU A 17 -19.92 8.52 8.60
N PHE A 18 -19.03 8.52 9.60
CA PHE A 18 -18.58 7.25 10.18
C PHE A 18 -19.75 6.46 10.74
N PRO A 19 -19.79 5.14 10.51
CA PRO A 19 -20.81 4.27 11.10
C PRO A 19 -20.66 4.19 12.62
N THR A 20 -21.70 3.67 13.28
CA THR A 20 -21.65 3.37 14.72
C THR A 20 -21.87 1.89 14.96
N LYS A 21 -21.42 1.41 16.13
CA LYS A 21 -21.55 0.02 16.57
C LYS A 21 -23.01 -0.42 16.83
N ASN A 22 -23.97 0.51 16.92
CA ASN A 22 -25.34 0.24 17.39
C ASN A 22 -26.07 -0.90 16.66
N ALA A 23 -25.90 -0.99 15.33
CA ALA A 23 -26.49 -2.08 14.54
C ALA A 23 -25.83 -3.42 14.85
N LEU A 24 -24.50 -3.41 15.00
CA LEU A 24 -23.73 -4.61 15.34
C LEU A 24 -24.03 -5.11 16.75
N ASP A 25 -24.14 -4.19 17.72
CA ASP A 25 -24.49 -4.51 19.12
C ASP A 25 -25.84 -5.21 19.20
N ARG A 26 -26.82 -4.74 18.42
CA ARG A 26 -28.18 -5.33 18.40
C ARG A 26 -28.20 -6.71 17.74
N LEU A 27 -27.45 -6.90 16.65
CA LEU A 27 -27.46 -8.15 15.88
C LEU A 27 -26.53 -9.22 16.48
N PHE A 28 -25.45 -8.80 17.11
CA PHE A 28 -24.40 -9.69 17.63
C PHE A 28 -23.95 -9.27 19.04
N PRO A 29 -24.86 -9.28 20.05
CA PRO A 29 -24.55 -8.77 21.38
C PRO A 29 -23.43 -9.56 22.09
N ASP A 30 -23.33 -10.87 21.82
CA ASP A 30 -22.39 -11.79 22.49
C ASP A 30 -21.21 -12.22 21.64
N ILE A 31 -21.20 -11.88 20.35
CA ILE A 31 -20.18 -12.28 19.39
C ILE A 31 -19.35 -11.04 19.01
N PRO A 32 -18.02 -11.02 19.23
CA PRO A 32 -17.21 -9.90 18.79
C PRO A 32 -17.22 -9.78 17.25
N VAL A 33 -17.41 -8.56 16.77
CA VAL A 33 -17.44 -8.22 15.35
C VAL A 33 -16.35 -7.18 15.07
N ALA A 34 -15.56 -7.40 14.02
CA ALA A 34 -14.54 -6.47 13.57
C ALA A 34 -14.57 -6.34 12.03
N LEU A 35 -14.96 -5.17 11.54
CA LEU A 35 -15.12 -4.85 10.13
C LEU A 35 -14.06 -3.80 9.73
N ARG A 36 -13.08 -4.21 8.91
CA ARG A 36 -12.00 -3.33 8.45
C ARG A 36 -12.48 -2.44 7.30
N ARG A 37 -12.15 -1.15 7.38
CA ARG A 37 -12.37 -0.21 6.28
C ARG A 37 -11.56 -0.62 5.05
N ILE A 38 -11.98 -0.18 3.88
CA ILE A 38 -11.36 -0.54 2.59
C ILE A 38 -9.85 -0.20 2.57
N ASP A 39 -9.46 0.98 3.07
CA ASP A 39 -8.08 1.45 3.12
C ASP A 39 -7.20 0.75 4.18
N GLY A 40 -7.79 -0.07 5.06
CA GLY A 40 -7.06 -0.76 6.11
C GLY A 40 -6.78 0.09 7.36
N HIS A 41 -7.05 1.39 7.36
CA HIS A 41 -6.72 2.36 8.41
C HIS A 41 -7.86 2.68 9.38
N ALA A 42 -9.01 2.01 9.27
CA ALA A 42 -10.05 2.07 10.27
C ALA A 42 -10.72 0.71 10.48
N LEU A 43 -11.23 0.49 11.68
CA LEU A 43 -11.95 -0.71 12.10
C LEU A 43 -13.26 -0.31 12.75
N LEU A 44 -14.37 -0.87 12.29
CA LEU A 44 -15.65 -0.79 12.98
C LEU A 44 -15.86 -2.05 13.79
N VAL A 45 -16.05 -1.90 15.09
CA VAL A 45 -16.23 -3.00 16.04
C VAL A 45 -17.50 -2.81 16.86
N ASN A 46 -18.07 -3.91 17.38
CA ASN A 46 -19.19 -3.84 18.31
C ASN A 46 -18.73 -3.69 19.77
N GLN A 47 -19.69 -3.47 20.69
CA GLN A 47 -19.39 -3.32 22.12
C GLN A 47 -18.65 -4.54 22.69
N LYS A 48 -19.03 -5.76 22.26
CA LYS A 48 -18.39 -6.99 22.70
C LYS A 48 -16.90 -7.04 22.39
N ALA A 49 -16.50 -6.56 21.20
CA ALA A 49 -15.11 -6.48 20.82
C ALA A 49 -14.35 -5.38 21.61
N LEU A 50 -15.00 -4.23 21.87
CA LEU A 50 -14.41 -3.17 22.70
C LEU A 50 -14.15 -3.68 24.13
N ASP A 51 -15.15 -4.35 24.75
CA ASP A 51 -15.04 -4.89 26.09
C ASP A 51 -13.88 -5.91 26.21
N LEU A 52 -13.76 -6.81 25.23
CA LEU A 52 -12.69 -7.81 25.21
C LEU A 52 -11.31 -7.18 25.00
N ALA A 53 -11.23 -6.09 24.24
CA ALA A 53 -9.99 -5.35 23.98
C ALA A 53 -9.66 -4.34 25.10
N GLY A 54 -10.54 -4.15 26.10
CA GLY A 54 -10.37 -3.18 27.17
C GLY A 54 -10.43 -1.73 26.71
N ILE A 55 -11.23 -1.43 25.67
CA ILE A 55 -11.35 -0.10 25.07
C ILE A 55 -12.60 0.59 25.61
N ASP A 56 -12.42 1.77 26.18
CA ASP A 56 -13.47 2.65 26.70
C ASP A 56 -13.34 4.08 26.16
N GLY A 57 -14.16 5.01 26.70
CA GLY A 57 -14.16 6.42 26.28
C GLY A 57 -12.91 7.21 26.64
N ASP A 58 -12.14 6.74 27.61
CA ASP A 58 -10.94 7.39 28.12
C ASP A 58 -9.66 6.78 27.49
N THR A 59 -9.80 5.72 26.71
CA THR A 59 -8.68 5.04 26.07
C THR A 59 -7.95 5.96 25.09
N GLN A 60 -6.68 6.23 25.37
CA GLN A 60 -5.78 7.02 24.55
C GLN A 60 -4.63 6.17 24.03
N VAL A 61 -4.47 6.12 22.71
CA VAL A 61 -3.37 5.39 22.06
C VAL A 61 -2.61 6.35 21.15
N PRO A 62 -1.29 6.53 21.35
CA PRO A 62 -0.46 7.32 20.45
C PRO A 62 -0.55 6.77 19.01
N GLY A 63 -0.54 7.66 18.03
CA GLY A 63 -0.59 7.25 16.61
C GLY A 63 -1.98 6.90 16.06
N GLY A 64 -3.04 7.06 16.85
CA GLY A 64 -4.39 6.76 16.35
C GLY A 64 -5.50 7.40 17.18
N THR A 65 -6.75 7.02 16.90
CA THR A 65 -7.93 7.61 17.54
C THR A 65 -9.01 6.57 17.80
N VAL A 66 -9.50 6.50 19.06
CA VAL A 66 -10.80 5.90 19.38
C VAL A 66 -11.86 6.97 19.14
N VAL A 67 -12.73 6.77 18.17
CA VAL A 67 -13.78 7.76 17.86
C VAL A 67 -14.87 7.69 18.93
N THR A 68 -15.09 8.81 19.62
CA THR A 68 -16.07 8.91 20.71
C THR A 68 -17.19 9.88 20.37
N LYS A 69 -18.37 9.63 20.95
CA LYS A 69 -19.52 10.56 20.97
C LYS A 69 -20.07 10.62 22.39
N ASN A 70 -20.14 11.82 22.97
CA ASN A 70 -20.55 12.02 24.35
C ASN A 70 -19.74 11.18 25.34
N GLY A 71 -18.43 11.07 25.13
CA GLY A 71 -17.53 10.29 26.01
C GLY A 71 -17.61 8.77 25.85
N GLN A 72 -18.41 8.24 24.90
CA GLN A 72 -18.53 6.80 24.65
C GLN A 72 -17.95 6.43 23.27
N PRO A 73 -17.24 5.28 23.15
CA PRO A 73 -16.76 4.81 21.86
C PRO A 73 -17.90 4.56 20.88
N THR A 74 -17.77 5.08 19.66
CA THR A 74 -18.75 4.84 18.58
C THR A 74 -18.62 3.45 17.96
N GLY A 75 -17.50 2.77 18.23
CA GLY A 75 -17.09 1.52 17.61
C GLY A 75 -16.08 1.71 16.49
N VAL A 76 -15.77 2.95 16.08
CA VAL A 76 -14.74 3.22 15.06
C VAL A 76 -13.41 3.47 15.74
N LEU A 77 -12.40 2.71 15.30
CA LEU A 77 -11.00 2.82 15.70
C LEU A 77 -10.18 3.21 14.46
N ILE A 78 -9.31 4.19 14.58
CA ILE A 78 -8.46 4.69 13.48
C ILE A 78 -7.01 4.46 13.82
N ASP A 79 -6.27 3.79 12.94
CA ASP A 79 -4.84 3.46 13.03
C ASP A 79 -4.48 2.64 14.29
N THR A 80 -3.49 3.04 15.09
CA THR A 80 -2.92 2.24 16.20
C THR A 80 -3.93 1.61 17.17
N PRO A 81 -5.05 2.23 17.59
CA PRO A 81 -6.05 1.56 18.43
C PRO A 81 -6.64 0.27 17.87
N MET A 82 -6.55 0.04 16.55
CA MET A 82 -7.00 -1.20 15.91
C MET A 82 -6.21 -2.40 16.44
N GLU A 83 -4.92 -2.22 16.77
CA GLU A 83 -4.03 -3.27 17.26
C GLU A 83 -4.54 -3.89 18.57
N LEU A 84 -5.24 -3.12 19.42
CA LEU A 84 -5.84 -3.61 20.66
C LEU A 84 -6.92 -4.68 20.37
N VAL A 85 -7.71 -4.47 19.31
CA VAL A 85 -8.71 -5.46 18.88
C VAL A 85 -8.04 -6.62 18.16
N GLU A 86 -7.07 -6.35 17.30
CA GLU A 86 -6.33 -7.39 16.57
C GLU A 86 -5.61 -8.37 17.50
N ALA A 87 -5.16 -7.89 18.67
CA ALA A 87 -4.51 -8.74 19.68
C ALA A 87 -5.43 -9.80 20.29
N ILE A 88 -6.76 -9.55 20.31
CA ILE A 88 -7.76 -10.50 20.83
C ILE A 88 -8.37 -11.40 19.75
N LEU A 89 -8.10 -11.12 18.47
CA LEU A 89 -8.61 -11.95 17.37
C LEU A 89 -7.86 -13.27 17.27
N PRO A 90 -8.54 -14.36 16.83
CA PRO A 90 -7.87 -15.63 16.59
C PRO A 90 -6.82 -15.47 15.48
N LYS A 91 -5.63 -15.97 15.74
CA LYS A 91 -4.55 -15.98 14.73
C LYS A 91 -4.74 -17.18 13.80
N PRO A 92 -4.52 -17.00 12.48
CA PRO A 92 -4.58 -18.12 11.55
C PRO A 92 -3.52 -19.17 11.87
N THR A 93 -3.89 -20.42 11.71
CA THR A 93 -2.98 -21.57 11.83
C THR A 93 -1.96 -21.58 10.69
N LEU A 94 -0.88 -22.35 10.86
CA LEU A 94 0.14 -22.52 9.81
C LEU A 94 -0.45 -23.06 8.49
N GLU A 95 -1.38 -24.01 8.60
CA GLU A 95 -2.03 -24.59 7.41
C GLU A 95 -2.95 -23.57 6.71
N GLU A 96 -3.71 -22.78 7.45
CA GLU A 96 -4.53 -21.69 6.89
C GLU A 96 -3.65 -20.65 6.19
N LYS A 97 -2.52 -20.26 6.78
CA LYS A 97 -1.55 -19.34 6.14
C LYS A 97 -1.00 -19.93 4.84
N LYS A 98 -0.61 -21.20 4.83
CA LYS A 98 -0.14 -21.90 3.64
C LYS A 98 -1.19 -21.92 2.53
N GLN A 99 -2.43 -22.30 2.85
CA GLN A 99 -3.54 -22.30 1.90
C GLN A 99 -3.82 -20.90 1.35
N ALA A 100 -3.78 -19.85 2.19
CA ALA A 100 -3.95 -18.47 1.77
C ALA A 100 -2.83 -18.03 0.80
N LEU A 101 -1.57 -18.36 1.06
CA LEU A 101 -0.45 -18.04 0.18
C LEU A 101 -0.57 -18.75 -1.18
N VAL A 102 -0.97 -20.02 -1.21
CA VAL A 102 -1.22 -20.75 -2.46
C VAL A 102 -2.37 -20.13 -3.25
N ALA A 103 -3.48 -19.80 -2.60
CA ALA A 103 -4.61 -19.15 -3.26
C ALA A 103 -4.24 -17.75 -3.79
N ALA A 104 -3.47 -16.97 -3.04
CA ALA A 104 -2.98 -15.67 -3.47
C ALA A 104 -2.06 -15.77 -4.70
N GLN A 105 -1.18 -16.76 -4.74
CA GLN A 105 -0.33 -17.07 -5.90
C GLN A 105 -1.17 -17.35 -7.15
N GLU A 106 -2.19 -18.19 -7.05
CA GLU A 106 -3.09 -18.54 -8.18
C GLU A 106 -3.81 -17.28 -8.71
N ILE A 107 -4.29 -16.43 -7.79
CA ILE A 107 -4.90 -15.14 -8.17
C ILE A 107 -3.86 -14.25 -8.87
N GLY A 108 -2.65 -14.15 -8.32
CA GLY A 108 -1.57 -13.36 -8.92
C GLY A 108 -1.25 -13.83 -10.35
N PHE A 109 -1.05 -15.12 -10.56
CA PHE A 109 -0.77 -15.70 -11.88
C PHE A 109 -1.89 -15.49 -12.88
N LYS A 110 -3.16 -15.59 -12.43
CA LYS A 110 -4.34 -15.29 -13.26
C LYS A 110 -4.34 -13.87 -13.81
N TYR A 111 -3.78 -12.92 -13.06
CA TYR A 111 -3.65 -11.51 -13.48
C TYR A 111 -2.30 -11.18 -14.12
N GLY A 112 -1.45 -12.18 -14.40
CA GLY A 112 -0.16 -11.98 -15.07
C GLY A 112 0.96 -11.49 -14.17
N LEU A 113 0.77 -11.52 -12.86
CA LEU A 113 1.79 -11.12 -11.90
C LEU A 113 2.78 -12.27 -11.69
N THR A 114 4.06 -11.99 -11.82
CA THR A 114 5.16 -12.95 -11.59
C THR A 114 5.98 -12.60 -10.35
N THR A 115 5.87 -11.34 -9.89
CA THR A 115 6.44 -10.86 -8.64
C THR A 115 5.41 -9.99 -7.94
N VAL A 116 5.33 -10.13 -6.61
CA VAL A 116 4.54 -9.26 -5.73
C VAL A 116 5.44 -8.68 -4.64
N ASP A 117 5.18 -7.42 -4.28
CA ASP A 117 5.77 -6.78 -3.12
C ASP A 117 4.79 -6.92 -1.96
N ASP A 118 5.22 -7.47 -0.84
CA ASP A 118 4.42 -7.50 0.38
C ASP A 118 4.90 -6.41 1.33
N ALA A 119 4.00 -5.50 1.67
CA ALA A 119 4.30 -4.28 2.39
C ALA A 119 4.15 -4.45 3.91
N GLY A 120 4.83 -5.42 4.48
CA GLY A 120 4.92 -5.57 5.94
C GLY A 120 4.65 -6.98 6.46
N LEU A 121 5.67 -7.83 6.42
CA LEU A 121 5.63 -9.19 6.94
C LEU A 121 6.43 -9.33 8.23
N ASN A 122 5.94 -10.19 9.11
CA ASN A 122 6.69 -10.64 10.27
C ASN A 122 7.67 -11.76 9.91
N LYS A 123 8.67 -11.97 10.75
CA LYS A 123 9.71 -12.98 10.57
C LYS A 123 9.13 -14.36 10.27
N GLU A 124 8.10 -14.78 11.01
CA GLU A 124 7.47 -16.09 10.89
C GLU A 124 6.86 -16.28 9.50
N ASP A 125 6.19 -15.25 8.96
CA ASP A 125 5.57 -15.30 7.64
C ASP A 125 6.62 -15.29 6.52
N ILE A 126 7.70 -14.51 6.67
CA ILE A 126 8.84 -14.50 5.75
C ILE A 126 9.50 -15.90 5.69
N LEU A 127 9.75 -16.52 6.84
CA LEU A 127 10.35 -17.84 6.91
C LEU A 127 9.42 -18.94 6.37
N LEU A 128 8.10 -18.77 6.55
CA LEU A 128 7.10 -19.65 5.93
C LEU A 128 7.14 -19.56 4.41
N ILE A 129 7.15 -18.36 3.85
CA ILE A 129 7.26 -18.12 2.39
C ILE A 129 8.53 -18.78 1.86
N ASP A 130 9.69 -18.56 2.50
CA ASP A 130 10.96 -19.17 2.11
C ASP A 130 10.88 -20.68 2.09
N SER A 131 10.34 -21.30 3.15
CA SER A 131 10.16 -22.74 3.25
C SER A 131 9.24 -23.30 2.15
N LEU A 132 8.12 -22.63 1.86
CA LEU A 132 7.18 -23.06 0.82
C LEU A 132 7.79 -22.91 -0.59
N GLN A 133 8.63 -21.91 -0.81
CA GLN A 133 9.37 -21.76 -2.07
C GLN A 133 10.46 -22.82 -2.23
N GLN A 134 11.20 -23.15 -1.17
CA GLN A 134 12.22 -24.21 -1.20
C GLN A 134 11.61 -25.59 -1.46
N THR A 135 10.40 -25.84 -0.97
CA THR A 135 9.67 -27.10 -1.19
C THR A 135 8.88 -27.14 -2.50
N GLY A 136 8.88 -26.05 -3.27
CA GLY A 136 8.16 -25.96 -4.55
C GLY A 136 6.64 -25.84 -4.42
N VAL A 137 6.13 -25.49 -3.25
CA VAL A 137 4.71 -25.22 -3.02
C VAL A 137 4.33 -23.81 -3.50
N LEU A 138 5.24 -22.84 -3.31
CA LEU A 138 5.12 -21.51 -3.87
C LEU A 138 6.16 -21.28 -4.97
N ASP A 139 5.70 -20.81 -6.11
CA ASP A 139 6.53 -20.42 -7.25
C ASP A 139 6.60 -18.89 -7.42
N MET A 140 5.58 -18.14 -6.97
CA MET A 140 5.52 -16.68 -7.03
C MET A 140 6.77 -16.05 -6.41
N ARG A 141 7.35 -15.07 -7.11
CA ARG A 141 8.43 -14.28 -6.53
C ARG A 141 7.85 -13.25 -5.56
N VAL A 142 8.52 -13.08 -4.43
CA VAL A 142 8.08 -12.15 -3.38
C VAL A 142 9.22 -11.20 -3.00
N TYR A 143 8.97 -9.92 -3.08
CA TYR A 143 9.76 -8.90 -2.42
C TYR A 143 9.09 -8.60 -1.08
N ALA A 144 9.67 -9.10 0.00
CA ALA A 144 9.13 -8.99 1.34
C ALA A 144 9.71 -7.79 2.09
N MET A 145 8.88 -6.85 2.47
CA MET A 145 9.24 -5.78 3.39
C MET A 145 9.04 -6.26 4.82
N ILE A 146 10.04 -6.07 5.65
CA ILE A 146 10.00 -6.44 7.07
C ILE A 146 9.14 -5.44 7.83
N SER A 147 8.13 -5.89 8.56
CA SER A 147 7.38 -5.04 9.50
C SER A 147 8.34 -4.43 10.53
N ASN A 148 8.19 -3.13 10.81
CA ASN A 148 9.01 -2.38 11.77
C ASN A 148 8.64 -2.75 13.21
N THR A 149 9.03 -3.95 13.63
CA THR A 149 8.94 -4.38 15.03
C THR A 149 10.34 -4.67 15.59
N PRO A 150 10.57 -4.50 16.90
CA PRO A 150 11.88 -4.80 17.51
C PRO A 150 12.40 -6.19 17.14
N ASP A 151 11.56 -7.22 17.27
CA ASP A 151 11.93 -8.62 17.00
C ASP A 151 12.37 -8.85 15.55
N ASN A 152 11.65 -8.26 14.59
CA ASN A 152 11.99 -8.35 13.19
C ASN A 152 13.32 -7.63 12.88
N LEU A 153 13.48 -6.40 13.37
CA LEU A 153 14.68 -5.60 13.13
C LEU A 153 15.92 -6.23 13.77
N ASP A 154 15.81 -6.77 14.98
CA ASP A 154 16.90 -7.42 15.68
C ASP A 154 17.30 -8.76 15.04
N TYR A 155 16.35 -9.43 14.38
CA TYR A 155 16.63 -10.66 13.64
C TYR A 155 17.28 -10.39 12.27
N PHE A 156 16.74 -9.47 11.47
CA PHE A 156 17.16 -9.30 10.07
C PHE A 156 18.32 -8.32 9.89
N LEU A 157 18.33 -7.16 10.56
CA LEU A 157 19.32 -6.13 10.28
C LEU A 157 20.77 -6.60 10.50
N PRO A 158 21.11 -7.37 11.55
CA PRO A 158 22.48 -7.87 11.74
C PRO A 158 22.89 -8.92 10.70
N LYS A 159 21.93 -9.69 10.16
CA LYS A 159 22.19 -10.75 9.18
C LYS A 159 22.37 -10.22 7.75
N GLY A 160 21.85 -9.03 7.49
CA GLY A 160 21.77 -8.48 6.13
C GLY A 160 20.60 -9.04 5.32
N PRO A 161 20.40 -8.53 4.09
CA PRO A 161 19.31 -8.98 3.22
C PRO A 161 19.37 -10.47 2.91
N LEU A 162 18.21 -11.14 2.98
CA LEU A 162 18.03 -12.51 2.49
C LEU A 162 17.53 -12.45 1.05
N VAL A 163 18.31 -12.97 0.11
CA VAL A 163 17.98 -12.98 -1.32
C VAL A 163 18.16 -14.39 -1.87
N THR A 164 17.09 -14.96 -2.39
CA THR A 164 17.08 -16.23 -3.12
C THR A 164 16.57 -16.01 -4.54
N ASP A 165 16.37 -17.07 -5.31
CA ASP A 165 15.82 -16.97 -6.67
C ASP A 165 14.38 -16.42 -6.67
N ARG A 166 13.62 -16.60 -5.58
CA ARG A 166 12.20 -16.26 -5.51
C ARG A 166 11.81 -15.32 -4.36
N LEU A 167 12.70 -15.12 -3.38
CA LEU A 167 12.45 -14.27 -2.21
C LEU A 167 13.54 -13.20 -2.10
N SER A 168 13.12 -11.95 -1.95
CA SER A 168 14.00 -10.83 -1.63
C SER A 168 13.50 -10.13 -0.37
N VAL A 169 14.22 -10.28 0.75
CA VAL A 169 13.94 -9.61 2.03
C VAL A 169 15.00 -8.54 2.21
N ARG A 170 14.69 -7.31 1.77
CA ARG A 170 15.71 -6.27 1.63
C ARG A 170 15.25 -4.90 2.09
N SER A 171 14.05 -4.77 2.60
CA SER A 171 13.51 -3.49 3.06
C SER A 171 12.74 -3.61 4.36
N VAL A 172 12.59 -2.47 5.03
CA VAL A 172 11.78 -2.31 6.23
C VAL A 172 10.58 -1.43 5.89
N LYS A 173 9.37 -1.92 6.14
CA LYS A 173 8.11 -1.15 6.03
C LYS A 173 7.89 -0.34 7.29
N VAL A 174 7.60 0.93 7.10
CA VAL A 174 7.30 1.90 8.17
C VAL A 174 6.02 2.64 7.81
N TYR A 175 5.24 3.04 8.79
CA TYR A 175 4.07 3.89 8.63
C TYR A 175 4.33 5.23 9.30
N ALA A 176 4.42 6.31 8.51
CA ALA A 176 4.58 7.65 9.06
C ALA A 176 3.25 8.18 9.60
N ASP A 177 2.15 7.95 8.87
CA ASP A 177 0.80 8.40 9.19
C ASP A 177 -0.26 7.39 8.73
N GLY A 178 -1.53 7.78 8.84
CA GLY A 178 -2.67 7.00 8.37
C GLY A 178 -3.19 7.44 6.99
N ALA A 179 -4.44 7.08 6.65
CA ALA A 179 -5.03 7.32 5.34
C ALA A 179 -5.82 8.65 5.27
N LEU A 180 -5.95 9.19 4.03
CA LEU A 180 -6.69 10.43 3.79
C LEU A 180 -8.20 10.25 4.00
N GLY A 181 -8.76 9.13 3.55
CA GLY A 181 -10.18 8.84 3.63
C GLY A 181 -10.72 8.73 5.05
N SER A 182 -9.96 8.13 5.96
CA SER A 182 -10.26 8.03 7.40
C SER A 182 -9.87 9.26 8.20
N ARG A 183 -9.25 10.28 7.58
CA ARG A 183 -8.64 11.45 8.21
C ARG A 183 -7.50 11.11 9.18
N GLY A 184 -6.83 9.97 9.01
CA GLY A 184 -5.62 9.58 9.74
C GLY A 184 -4.36 10.25 9.19
N ALA A 185 -4.32 10.59 7.91
CA ALA A 185 -3.17 11.22 7.25
C ALA A 185 -2.77 12.54 7.91
N ALA A 186 -1.48 12.70 8.23
CA ALA A 186 -0.95 13.87 8.92
C ALA A 186 -0.76 15.05 7.97
N LEU A 187 -1.54 16.14 8.18
CA LEU A 187 -1.54 17.33 7.35
C LEU A 187 -0.89 18.52 8.03
N ILE A 188 -0.22 19.38 7.25
CA ILE A 188 0.34 20.66 7.72
C ILE A 188 -0.79 21.60 8.12
N ALA A 189 -1.82 21.75 7.29
CA ALA A 189 -3.03 22.51 7.60
C ALA A 189 -4.18 21.54 7.94
N PRO A 190 -5.19 21.97 8.73
CA PRO A 190 -6.33 21.11 9.04
C PRO A 190 -7.05 20.60 7.79
N TYR A 191 -7.76 19.48 7.93
CA TYR A 191 -8.68 19.01 6.90
C TYR A 191 -9.72 20.09 6.59
N SER A 192 -10.05 20.29 5.32
CA SER A 192 -11.01 21.33 4.90
C SER A 192 -12.42 21.04 5.44
N ASP A 193 -12.81 19.78 5.51
CA ASP A 193 -14.07 19.31 6.06
C ASP A 193 -14.02 18.99 7.56
N ALA A 194 -12.87 19.18 8.22
CA ALA A 194 -12.68 19.03 9.67
C ALA A 194 -11.66 20.03 10.20
N PRO A 195 -12.03 21.34 10.36
CA PRO A 195 -11.09 22.44 10.62
C PRO A 195 -10.30 22.37 11.93
N LYS A 196 -10.63 21.45 12.82
CA LYS A 196 -9.91 21.21 14.09
C LYS A 196 -9.04 19.96 14.07
N HIS A 197 -8.99 19.27 12.92
CA HIS A 197 -8.32 17.99 12.79
C HIS A 197 -7.23 18.05 11.70
N ARG A 198 -6.08 17.45 11.98
CA ARG A 198 -4.91 17.41 11.08
C ARG A 198 -4.39 15.98 10.83
N GLY A 199 -5.10 14.96 11.28
CA GLY A 199 -4.56 13.61 11.34
C GLY A 199 -3.47 13.47 12.41
N LYS A 200 -2.72 12.39 12.35
CA LYS A 200 -1.66 12.08 13.33
C LYS A 200 -0.49 11.34 12.67
N PHE A 201 0.70 11.54 13.21
CA PHE A 201 1.81 10.64 12.95
C PHE A 201 1.58 9.31 13.69
N ILE A 202 1.70 8.17 13.01
CA ILE A 202 1.77 6.83 13.60
C ILE A 202 3.17 6.62 14.18
N THR A 203 4.21 6.91 13.39
CA THR A 203 5.59 6.97 13.86
C THR A 203 6.01 8.43 13.98
N ASP A 204 6.33 8.89 15.18
CA ASP A 204 6.75 10.28 15.40
C ASP A 204 8.07 10.61 14.68
N LYS A 205 8.31 11.90 14.46
CA LYS A 205 9.46 12.38 13.68
C LYS A 205 10.82 11.96 14.24
N ASP A 206 10.96 11.88 15.55
CA ASP A 206 12.23 11.51 16.17
C ASP A 206 12.47 10.00 16.06
N SER A 207 11.44 9.20 16.24
CA SER A 207 11.46 7.76 15.95
C SER A 207 11.79 7.47 14.49
N LEU A 208 11.20 8.21 13.54
CA LEU A 208 11.56 8.11 12.12
C LEU A 208 13.04 8.40 11.86
N LYS A 209 13.60 9.46 12.47
CA LYS A 209 15.03 9.80 12.35
C LYS A 209 15.94 8.70 12.91
N GLN A 210 15.63 8.20 14.10
CA GLN A 210 16.42 7.14 14.74
C GLN A 210 16.40 5.85 13.93
N LEU A 211 15.23 5.46 13.43
CA LEU A 211 15.07 4.28 12.61
C LEU A 211 15.82 4.41 11.28
N ALA A 212 15.68 5.55 10.59
CA ALA A 212 16.38 5.82 9.36
C ALA A 212 17.91 5.77 9.55
N ALA A 213 18.42 6.38 10.63
CA ALA A 213 19.86 6.32 10.97
C ALA A 213 20.32 4.89 11.30
N ARG A 214 19.47 4.05 11.88
CA ARG A 214 19.76 2.63 12.12
C ARG A 214 19.81 1.84 10.82
N ILE A 215 18.82 2.02 9.94
CA ILE A 215 18.72 1.32 8.65
C ILE A 215 19.84 1.76 7.71
N ALA A 216 20.21 3.05 7.69
CA ALA A 216 21.29 3.59 6.84
C ALA A 216 22.66 2.95 7.12
N LYS A 217 22.88 2.35 8.29
CA LYS A 217 24.10 1.59 8.62
C LYS A 217 24.08 0.16 8.08
N THR A 218 23.03 -0.24 7.41
CA THR A 218 22.80 -1.59 6.90
C THR A 218 22.72 -1.57 5.37
N LYS A 219 22.44 -2.74 4.77
CA LYS A 219 22.14 -2.87 3.33
C LYS A 219 20.64 -2.90 3.04
N PHE A 220 19.80 -2.58 4.05
CA PHE A 220 18.36 -2.54 3.88
C PHE A 220 17.88 -1.19 3.35
N GLN A 221 16.82 -1.24 2.57
CA GLN A 221 16.04 -0.11 2.11
C GLN A 221 15.00 0.24 3.19
N MET A 222 14.65 1.50 3.32
CA MET A 222 13.51 1.95 4.13
C MET A 222 12.37 2.34 3.21
N ASN A 223 11.20 1.74 3.39
CA ASN A 223 9.99 1.97 2.61
C ASN A 223 8.91 2.50 3.55
N THR A 224 8.63 3.80 3.46
CA THR A 224 7.74 4.46 4.42
C THR A 224 6.44 4.89 3.75
N HIS A 225 5.32 4.41 4.29
CA HIS A 225 4.00 4.93 3.98
C HIS A 225 3.89 6.39 4.43
N ALA A 226 3.57 7.27 3.52
CA ALA A 226 3.32 8.68 3.79
C ALA A 226 2.23 9.21 2.85
N ILE A 227 1.10 9.59 3.42
CA ILE A 227 -0.07 10.09 2.68
C ILE A 227 -0.22 11.60 2.83
N GLY A 228 -0.23 12.12 4.06
CA GLY A 228 -0.37 13.55 4.31
C GLY A 228 0.89 14.34 3.97
N ASP A 229 0.73 15.62 3.65
CA ASP A 229 1.81 16.54 3.31
C ASP A 229 2.82 16.70 4.46
N ALA A 230 2.37 16.73 5.73
CA ALA A 230 3.27 16.78 6.88
C ALA A 230 4.09 15.50 7.04
N ALA A 231 3.50 14.33 6.76
CA ALA A 231 4.19 13.06 6.81
C ALA A 231 5.20 12.92 5.67
N ASN A 232 4.79 13.25 4.44
CA ASN A 232 5.68 13.24 3.28
C ASN A 232 6.89 14.15 3.48
N GLN A 233 6.68 15.40 3.93
CA GLN A 233 7.77 16.32 4.24
C GLN A 233 8.75 15.73 5.25
N ALA A 234 8.23 15.19 6.37
CA ALA A 234 9.08 14.60 7.41
C ALA A 234 9.89 13.40 6.90
N VAL A 235 9.26 12.50 6.14
CA VAL A 235 9.92 11.31 5.57
C VAL A 235 10.98 11.69 4.56
N ILE A 236 10.66 12.59 3.63
CA ILE A 236 11.59 13.02 2.58
C ILE A 236 12.81 13.73 3.19
N ASP A 237 12.61 14.61 4.19
CA ASP A 237 13.72 15.30 4.85
C ASP A 237 14.61 14.30 5.61
N VAL A 238 14.03 13.37 6.37
CA VAL A 238 14.77 12.30 7.05
C VAL A 238 15.54 11.43 6.04
N TYR A 239 14.93 11.11 4.91
CA TYR A 239 15.58 10.33 3.86
C TYR A 239 16.77 11.09 3.27
N ARG A 240 16.60 12.34 2.88
CA ARG A 240 17.69 13.16 2.31
C ARG A 240 18.91 13.24 3.21
N ASP A 241 18.69 13.38 4.51
CA ASP A 241 19.79 13.44 5.50
C ASP A 241 20.58 12.14 5.53
N ASN A 242 19.93 11.00 5.33
CA ASN A 242 20.55 9.68 5.44
C ASN A 242 21.09 9.15 4.11
N VAL A 243 20.34 9.30 2.99
CA VAL A 243 20.71 8.64 1.73
C VAL A 243 21.78 9.37 0.92
N ARG A 244 22.08 10.63 1.22
CA ARG A 244 23.07 11.42 0.44
C ARG A 244 24.44 10.77 0.36
N LEU A 245 24.88 10.10 1.43
CA LEU A 245 26.17 9.44 1.53
C LEU A 245 26.13 7.97 1.11
N LEU A 246 24.95 7.40 0.92
CA LEU A 246 24.77 6.04 0.46
C LEU A 246 24.95 5.96 -1.06
N ARG A 247 25.61 4.88 -1.52
CA ARG A 247 25.87 4.70 -2.96
C ARG A 247 24.58 4.45 -3.74
N ASP A 248 23.75 3.51 -3.30
CA ASP A 248 22.55 3.05 -4.00
C ASP A 248 21.48 2.63 -2.98
N PRO A 249 20.83 3.59 -2.26
CA PRO A 249 19.88 3.27 -1.21
C PRO A 249 18.50 2.89 -1.73
N ARG A 250 17.99 3.54 -2.78
CA ARG A 250 16.66 3.36 -3.40
C ARG A 250 15.53 3.32 -2.36
N TRP A 251 15.59 4.17 -1.34
CA TRP A 251 14.54 4.23 -0.33
C TRP A 251 13.23 4.71 -0.93
N ARG A 252 12.11 4.14 -0.50
CA ARG A 252 10.81 4.40 -1.12
C ARG A 252 9.91 5.22 -0.19
N VAL A 253 9.18 6.15 -0.78
CA VAL A 253 8.01 6.78 -0.17
C VAL A 253 6.79 6.10 -0.77
N GLU A 254 6.14 5.24 0.01
CA GLU A 254 4.93 4.54 -0.41
C GLU A 254 3.76 5.52 -0.38
N HIS A 255 2.95 5.51 -1.41
CA HIS A 255 1.86 6.41 -1.74
C HIS A 255 2.34 7.78 -2.22
N ALA A 256 3.18 8.51 -1.48
CA ALA A 256 3.61 9.86 -1.84
C ALA A 256 2.41 10.70 -2.34
N GLN A 257 1.29 10.68 -1.58
CA GLN A 257 -0.02 10.98 -2.10
C GLN A 257 -0.35 12.47 -2.09
N VAL A 258 -0.14 13.16 -0.96
CA VAL A 258 -0.32 14.60 -0.81
C VAL A 258 1.04 15.23 -0.51
N LEU A 259 1.47 16.14 -1.34
CA LEU A 259 2.80 16.76 -1.27
C LEU A 259 2.70 18.26 -1.45
N ASP A 260 3.64 19.00 -0.88
CA ASP A 260 3.91 20.36 -1.31
C ASP A 260 4.88 20.35 -2.49
N ALA A 261 4.76 21.31 -3.40
CA ALA A 261 5.62 21.38 -4.59
C ALA A 261 7.14 21.31 -4.26
N PRO A 262 7.66 22.00 -3.23
CA PRO A 262 9.09 21.89 -2.86
C PRO A 262 9.50 20.48 -2.39
N ASP A 263 8.56 19.65 -1.92
CA ASP A 263 8.86 18.28 -1.51
C ASP A 263 8.89 17.33 -2.71
N ILE A 264 8.07 17.58 -3.74
CA ILE A 264 8.13 16.82 -5.00
C ILE A 264 9.50 16.95 -5.66
N GLU A 265 10.11 18.12 -5.64
CA GLU A 265 11.44 18.38 -6.22
C GLU A 265 12.58 17.59 -5.54
N LYS A 266 12.35 17.09 -4.33
CA LYS A 266 13.33 16.32 -3.56
C LYS A 266 13.45 14.84 -3.96
N PHE A 267 12.50 14.32 -4.75
CA PHE A 267 12.57 12.95 -5.26
C PHE A 267 13.76 12.74 -6.21
N SER A 268 14.23 11.52 -6.27
CA SER A 268 15.37 11.12 -7.10
C SER A 268 15.43 9.59 -7.20
N THR A 269 16.38 9.04 -7.95
CA THR A 269 16.63 7.58 -7.96
C THR A 269 17.12 7.02 -6.61
N LYS A 270 17.45 7.88 -5.63
CA LYS A 270 17.75 7.48 -4.25
C LYS A 270 16.55 7.52 -3.33
N ILE A 271 15.54 8.34 -3.66
CA ILE A 271 14.27 8.49 -2.94
C ILE A 271 13.16 8.33 -3.97
N ILE A 272 12.60 7.14 -4.06
CA ILE A 272 11.72 6.71 -5.15
C ILE A 272 10.26 6.83 -4.69
N PRO A 273 9.38 7.53 -5.45
CA PRO A 273 7.95 7.45 -5.21
C PRO A 273 7.42 6.08 -5.68
N SER A 274 6.68 5.42 -4.79
CA SER A 274 5.99 4.14 -5.04
C SER A 274 4.50 4.39 -4.93
N ILE A 275 3.81 4.47 -6.07
CA ILE A 275 2.50 5.09 -6.20
C ILE A 275 1.44 4.11 -6.71
N GLN A 276 0.18 4.42 -6.42
CA GLN A 276 -0.98 3.62 -6.80
C GLN A 276 -1.92 4.48 -7.65
N PRO A 277 -1.85 4.37 -8.98
CA PRO A 277 -2.67 5.20 -9.87
C PRO A 277 -4.18 5.08 -9.66
N LEU A 278 -4.66 3.92 -9.19
CA LEU A 278 -6.07 3.71 -8.87
C LEU A 278 -6.55 4.62 -7.74
N HIS A 279 -5.74 4.89 -6.72
CA HIS A 279 -6.12 5.79 -5.61
C HIS A 279 -6.56 7.17 -6.13
N ALA A 280 -5.91 7.71 -7.16
CA ALA A 280 -6.33 8.99 -7.73
C ALA A 280 -7.75 8.94 -8.30
N THR A 281 -8.16 7.82 -8.88
CA THR A 281 -9.47 7.67 -9.53
C THR A 281 -10.56 7.14 -8.60
N SER A 282 -10.20 6.47 -7.51
CA SER A 282 -11.14 6.10 -6.45
C SER A 282 -11.38 7.26 -5.47
N ASP A 283 -10.35 8.05 -5.17
CA ASP A 283 -10.43 9.13 -4.20
C ASP A 283 -10.98 10.46 -4.77
N MET A 284 -10.98 10.66 -6.09
CA MET A 284 -11.35 11.91 -6.75
C MET A 284 -12.74 12.43 -6.36
N TYR A 285 -13.64 11.56 -5.89
CA TYR A 285 -15.00 11.90 -5.49
C TYR A 285 -15.12 12.60 -4.14
N TRP A 286 -14.06 12.51 -3.33
CA TRP A 286 -14.08 13.05 -1.97
C TRP A 286 -12.76 13.71 -1.55
N ALA A 287 -11.65 13.51 -2.26
CA ALA A 287 -10.36 14.07 -1.89
C ALA A 287 -10.38 15.59 -1.81
N GLY A 288 -11.16 16.26 -2.68
CA GLY A 288 -11.36 17.70 -2.65
C GLY A 288 -12.03 18.19 -1.35
N ASP A 289 -12.99 17.42 -0.81
CA ASP A 289 -13.65 17.74 0.47
C ASP A 289 -12.61 17.72 1.62
N ARG A 290 -11.65 16.79 1.57
CA ARG A 290 -10.57 16.64 2.58
C ARG A 290 -9.53 17.75 2.52
N LEU A 291 -9.09 18.08 1.31
CA LEU A 291 -7.90 18.92 1.08
C LEU A 291 -8.23 20.36 0.73
N GLY A 292 -9.39 20.62 0.12
CA GLY A 292 -9.67 21.87 -0.57
C GLY A 292 -8.89 21.96 -1.90
N GLU A 293 -9.27 22.93 -2.75
CA GLU A 293 -8.78 23.04 -4.13
C GLU A 293 -7.26 23.23 -4.23
N ASP A 294 -6.66 24.03 -3.33
CA ASP A 294 -5.23 24.37 -3.44
C ASP A 294 -4.32 23.17 -3.13
N ARG A 295 -4.59 22.43 -2.08
CA ARG A 295 -3.79 21.23 -1.73
C ARG A 295 -4.06 20.09 -2.68
N LEU A 296 -5.28 19.99 -3.23
CA LEU A 296 -5.64 18.96 -4.19
C LEU A 296 -4.77 19.00 -5.44
N LYS A 297 -4.29 20.19 -5.87
CA LYS A 297 -3.43 20.37 -7.06
C LYS A 297 -2.15 19.54 -7.00
N ASN A 298 -1.56 19.42 -5.81
CA ASN A 298 -0.31 18.69 -5.59
C ASN A 298 -0.52 17.28 -5.03
N ALA A 299 -1.78 16.86 -4.82
CA ALA A 299 -2.10 15.49 -4.47
C ALA A 299 -2.15 14.63 -5.74
N TYR A 300 -1.71 13.37 -5.63
CA TYR A 300 -1.66 12.44 -6.78
C TYR A 300 -0.88 12.96 -7.98
N ALA A 301 0.15 13.79 -7.77
CA ALA A 301 0.92 14.49 -8.80
C ALA A 301 1.97 13.58 -9.48
N TYR A 302 1.53 12.44 -10.03
CA TYR A 302 2.39 11.34 -10.45
C TYR A 302 3.33 11.67 -11.62
N GLN A 303 2.88 12.50 -12.58
CA GLN A 303 3.74 12.93 -13.68
C GLN A 303 4.83 13.87 -13.18
N GLU A 304 4.50 14.74 -12.22
CA GLU A 304 5.47 15.66 -11.63
C GLU A 304 6.50 14.91 -10.79
N GLN A 305 6.06 13.94 -9.99
CA GLN A 305 6.96 13.03 -9.26
C GLN A 305 7.90 12.28 -10.23
N LEU A 306 7.39 11.80 -11.37
CA LEU A 306 8.22 11.16 -12.40
C LEU A 306 9.25 12.14 -12.98
N ASN A 307 8.87 13.38 -13.23
CA ASN A 307 9.78 14.39 -13.80
C ASN A 307 11.00 14.64 -12.92
N TYR A 308 10.82 14.68 -11.59
CA TYR A 308 11.92 14.90 -10.64
C TYR A 308 12.67 13.60 -10.29
N ALA A 309 11.95 12.52 -10.03
CA ALA A 309 12.57 11.25 -9.64
C ALA A 309 13.26 10.53 -10.79
N GLY A 310 12.79 10.75 -12.05
CA GLY A 310 13.21 10.01 -13.22
C GLY A 310 12.59 8.62 -13.35
N ILE A 311 12.03 8.09 -12.27
CA ILE A 311 11.32 6.80 -12.19
C ILE A 311 10.19 6.89 -11.16
N VAL A 312 9.13 6.08 -11.36
CA VAL A 312 8.09 5.80 -10.36
C VAL A 312 7.76 4.31 -10.36
N ALA A 313 7.65 3.70 -9.19
CA ALA A 313 7.19 2.32 -9.09
C ALA A 313 5.66 2.31 -8.95
N LEU A 314 4.97 1.48 -9.75
CA LEU A 314 3.51 1.37 -9.73
C LEU A 314 3.07 0.08 -9.05
N GLY A 315 2.07 0.20 -8.19
CA GLY A 315 1.42 -0.91 -7.52
C GLY A 315 -0.10 -0.72 -7.43
N THR A 316 -0.79 -1.73 -6.92
CA THR A 316 -2.24 -1.69 -6.69
C THR A 316 -2.59 -1.41 -5.24
N ASP A 317 -1.69 -1.74 -4.31
CA ASP A 317 -1.99 -1.77 -2.87
C ASP A 317 -3.18 -2.69 -2.53
N PHE A 318 -3.30 -3.83 -3.26
CA PHE A 318 -4.38 -4.77 -2.97
C PHE A 318 -4.24 -5.35 -1.54
N PRO A 319 -5.33 -5.53 -0.81
CA PRO A 319 -6.73 -5.49 -1.23
C PRO A 319 -7.42 -4.12 -1.04
N VAL A 320 -6.69 -3.02 -0.89
CA VAL A 320 -7.27 -1.67 -0.90
C VAL A 320 -7.89 -1.42 -2.27
N GLU A 321 -7.11 -1.63 -3.31
CA GLU A 321 -7.59 -1.65 -4.68
C GLU A 321 -7.68 -3.08 -5.25
N LYS A 322 -8.28 -3.23 -6.40
CA LYS A 322 -8.34 -4.53 -7.08
C LYS A 322 -6.96 -4.96 -7.57
N VAL A 323 -6.64 -6.24 -7.43
CA VAL A 323 -5.33 -6.81 -7.80
C VAL A 323 -5.00 -6.71 -9.30
N ASN A 324 -5.99 -6.53 -10.18
CA ASN A 324 -5.82 -6.51 -11.64
C ASN A 324 -4.91 -5.34 -12.10
N PRO A 325 -3.69 -5.58 -12.60
CA PRO A 325 -2.74 -4.54 -13.00
C PRO A 325 -3.19 -3.72 -14.22
N MET A 326 -4.13 -4.24 -15.02
CA MET A 326 -4.69 -3.49 -16.15
C MET A 326 -5.50 -2.28 -15.68
N LEU A 327 -6.09 -2.34 -14.48
CA LEU A 327 -6.77 -1.20 -13.88
C LEU A 327 -5.78 -0.12 -13.45
N THR A 328 -4.66 -0.51 -12.86
CA THR A 328 -3.55 0.40 -12.52
C THR A 328 -3.01 1.09 -13.79
N PHE A 329 -2.76 0.32 -14.85
CA PHE A 329 -2.31 0.86 -16.14
C PHE A 329 -3.32 1.85 -16.72
N TYR A 330 -4.61 1.49 -16.73
CA TYR A 330 -5.69 2.35 -17.20
C TYR A 330 -5.77 3.67 -16.41
N ALA A 331 -5.80 3.59 -15.09
CA ALA A 331 -5.85 4.77 -14.23
C ALA A 331 -4.63 5.67 -14.41
N ALA A 332 -3.43 5.11 -14.55
CA ALA A 332 -2.19 5.86 -14.78
C ALA A 332 -2.23 6.71 -16.05
N ILE A 333 -2.79 6.17 -17.15
CA ILE A 333 -2.77 6.83 -18.45
C ILE A 333 -4.04 7.63 -18.75
N SER A 334 -5.16 7.32 -18.11
CA SER A 334 -6.44 7.99 -18.38
C SER A 334 -6.88 8.95 -17.28
N ARG A 335 -6.53 8.66 -16.03
CA ARG A 335 -7.01 9.39 -14.85
C ARG A 335 -8.54 9.42 -14.76
N ARG A 336 -9.18 8.30 -15.16
CA ARG A 336 -10.63 8.13 -15.21
C ARG A 336 -11.04 6.88 -14.43
N ASP A 337 -12.25 6.88 -13.92
CA ASP A 337 -12.87 5.67 -13.41
C ASP A 337 -13.25 4.69 -14.54
N LEU A 338 -13.79 3.53 -14.18
CA LEU A 338 -14.18 2.50 -15.18
C LEU A 338 -15.39 2.89 -16.02
N ASN A 339 -16.16 3.93 -15.63
CA ASN A 339 -17.25 4.51 -16.40
C ASN A 339 -16.74 5.58 -17.40
N GLY A 340 -15.45 5.94 -17.32
CA GLY A 340 -14.82 6.96 -18.14
C GLY A 340 -14.95 8.38 -17.60
N PHE A 341 -15.32 8.54 -16.32
CA PHE A 341 -15.46 9.83 -15.65
C PHE A 341 -14.18 10.19 -14.87
N PRO A 342 -13.85 11.49 -14.79
CA PRO A 342 -14.35 12.60 -15.58
C PRO A 342 -13.86 12.53 -17.04
N GLU A 343 -14.58 13.12 -17.99
CA GLU A 343 -14.30 12.97 -19.42
C GLU A 343 -12.87 13.39 -19.80
N GLU A 344 -12.35 14.46 -19.21
CA GLU A 344 -10.97 14.93 -19.44
C GLU A 344 -9.92 14.20 -18.60
N GLY A 345 -10.33 13.41 -17.61
CA GLY A 345 -9.46 12.80 -16.60
C GLY A 345 -9.22 13.71 -15.40
N PHE A 346 -9.24 13.12 -14.21
CA PHE A 346 -8.93 13.81 -12.95
C PHE A 346 -7.47 14.28 -12.93
N GLN A 347 -7.22 15.59 -12.82
CA GLN A 347 -5.86 16.18 -12.90
C GLN A 347 -5.10 15.64 -14.12
N ARG A 348 -5.62 15.89 -15.30
CA ARG A 348 -5.17 15.35 -16.58
C ARG A 348 -3.67 15.56 -16.85
N GLU A 349 -3.08 16.63 -16.32
CA GLU A 349 -1.65 16.94 -16.38
C GLU A 349 -0.77 15.90 -15.68
N ASN A 350 -1.33 15.19 -14.72
CA ASN A 350 -0.65 14.14 -13.96
C ASN A 350 -0.80 12.73 -14.56
N ARG A 351 -1.29 12.61 -15.81
CA ARG A 351 -1.32 11.35 -16.54
C ARG A 351 0.09 10.91 -16.92
N LEU A 352 0.37 9.64 -16.74
CA LEU A 352 1.57 9.03 -17.29
C LEU A 352 1.38 8.67 -18.76
N SER A 353 2.46 8.66 -19.53
CA SER A 353 2.45 8.04 -20.85
C SER A 353 2.26 6.52 -20.73
N ARG A 354 1.77 5.84 -21.79
CA ARG A 354 1.71 4.36 -21.78
C ARG A 354 3.07 3.73 -21.54
N GLY A 355 4.12 4.30 -22.14
CA GLY A 355 5.49 3.83 -21.95
C GLY A 355 5.93 3.97 -20.49
N SER A 356 5.69 5.13 -19.87
CA SER A 356 6.01 5.35 -18.45
C SER A 356 5.21 4.43 -17.53
N ALA A 357 3.91 4.24 -17.78
CA ALA A 357 3.06 3.34 -17.01
C ALA A 357 3.54 1.89 -17.09
N LEU A 358 3.88 1.41 -18.31
CA LEU A 358 4.42 0.06 -18.49
C LEU A 358 5.77 -0.10 -17.78
N LEU A 359 6.68 0.87 -17.90
CA LEU A 359 7.96 0.86 -17.20
C LEU A 359 7.78 0.86 -15.68
N GLY A 360 6.80 1.64 -15.16
CA GLY A 360 6.48 1.70 -13.73
C GLY A 360 6.00 0.37 -13.16
N MET A 361 5.24 -0.39 -13.95
CA MET A 361 4.75 -1.73 -13.57
C MET A 361 5.79 -2.84 -13.74
N THR A 362 6.89 -2.58 -14.45
CA THR A 362 7.87 -3.61 -14.83
C THR A 362 9.29 -3.22 -14.44
N ARG A 363 10.01 -2.51 -15.31
CA ARG A 363 11.44 -2.22 -15.15
C ARG A 363 11.75 -1.32 -13.95
N TRP A 364 10.92 -0.28 -13.72
CA TRP A 364 11.14 0.62 -12.60
C TRP A 364 10.75 0.00 -11.26
N ALA A 365 9.69 -0.85 -11.25
CA ALA A 365 9.36 -1.67 -10.09
C ALA A 365 10.51 -2.64 -9.75
N ALA A 366 11.05 -3.34 -10.76
CA ALA A 366 12.22 -4.20 -10.58
C ALA A 366 13.46 -3.41 -10.10
N TYR A 367 13.66 -2.18 -10.63
CA TYR A 367 14.73 -1.29 -10.15
C TYR A 367 14.54 -0.92 -8.68
N ALA A 368 13.34 -0.53 -8.28
CA ALA A 368 13.03 -0.19 -6.89
C ALA A 368 13.32 -1.35 -5.93
N ASN A 369 13.24 -2.59 -6.41
CA ASN A 369 13.52 -3.82 -5.66
C ASN A 369 14.97 -4.32 -5.80
N PHE A 370 15.86 -3.61 -6.51
CA PHE A 370 17.22 -4.06 -6.84
C PHE A 370 17.29 -5.32 -7.71
N GLU A 371 16.27 -5.56 -8.52
CA GLU A 371 16.09 -6.78 -9.32
C GLU A 371 16.11 -6.51 -10.83
N GLU A 372 16.39 -5.28 -11.28
CA GLU A 372 16.39 -4.87 -12.68
C GLU A 372 17.38 -5.61 -13.57
N LYS A 373 18.40 -6.22 -12.98
CA LYS A 373 19.36 -7.07 -13.69
C LYS A 373 18.84 -8.49 -13.95
N GLN A 374 17.79 -8.88 -13.22
CA GLN A 374 17.23 -10.25 -13.28
C GLN A 374 15.89 -10.29 -14.00
N LYS A 375 15.07 -9.23 -13.87
CA LYS A 375 13.70 -9.16 -14.40
C LYS A 375 13.27 -7.74 -14.74
N GLY A 376 11.99 -7.55 -15.10
CA GLY A 376 11.40 -6.24 -15.43
C GLY A 376 11.51 -5.87 -16.92
N SER A 377 12.19 -6.66 -17.74
CA SER A 377 12.25 -6.52 -19.18
C SER A 377 12.58 -7.86 -19.83
N ILE A 378 12.18 -8.03 -21.08
CA ILE A 378 12.49 -9.22 -21.89
C ILE A 378 13.84 -8.99 -22.57
N GLU A 379 14.90 -9.46 -21.92
CA GLU A 379 16.29 -9.30 -22.39
C GLU A 379 17.07 -10.61 -22.17
N ILE A 380 18.06 -10.89 -23.02
CA ILE A 380 18.95 -12.05 -22.89
C ILE A 380 19.67 -11.98 -21.53
N GLY A 381 19.64 -13.09 -20.79
CA GLY A 381 20.27 -13.20 -19.48
C GLY A 381 19.33 -12.88 -18.30
N LYS A 382 18.12 -12.42 -18.54
CA LYS A 382 17.07 -12.28 -17.53
C LYS A 382 16.19 -13.52 -17.42
N VAL A 383 15.50 -13.65 -16.31
CA VAL A 383 14.53 -14.74 -16.12
C VAL A 383 13.37 -14.62 -17.13
N ALA A 384 12.88 -15.73 -17.61
CA ALA A 384 11.79 -15.79 -18.57
C ALA A 384 10.44 -15.65 -17.85
N ASP A 385 10.21 -14.51 -17.21
CA ASP A 385 8.97 -14.12 -16.53
C ASP A 385 8.25 -13.11 -17.42
N PHE A 386 7.12 -13.50 -17.99
CA PHE A 386 6.33 -12.63 -18.86
C PHE A 386 4.88 -13.05 -18.94
N VAL A 387 4.03 -12.14 -19.40
CA VAL A 387 2.60 -12.35 -19.58
C VAL A 387 2.22 -12.17 -21.06
N MET A 388 1.31 -13.01 -21.55
CA MET A 388 0.66 -12.87 -22.84
C MET A 388 -0.75 -12.32 -22.63
N LEU A 389 -1.07 -11.22 -23.29
CA LEU A 389 -2.38 -10.59 -23.24
C LEU A 389 -3.16 -10.86 -24.54
N ASP A 390 -4.50 -10.80 -24.48
CA ASP A 390 -5.39 -10.97 -25.65
C ASP A 390 -5.40 -9.75 -26.59
N ARG A 391 -4.77 -8.64 -26.19
CA ARG A 391 -4.71 -7.41 -26.98
C ARG A 391 -3.48 -6.59 -26.64
N ASP A 392 -3.07 -5.73 -27.59
CA ASP A 392 -1.97 -4.79 -27.40
C ASP A 392 -2.45 -3.57 -26.60
N ILE A 393 -2.10 -3.52 -25.31
CA ILE A 393 -2.45 -2.41 -24.41
C ILE A 393 -1.72 -1.10 -24.76
N MET A 394 -0.69 -1.16 -25.61
CA MET A 394 0.02 0.03 -26.09
C MET A 394 -0.72 0.74 -27.22
N GLU A 395 -1.58 0.01 -27.97
CA GLU A 395 -2.24 0.51 -29.18
C GLU A 395 -3.76 0.70 -29.01
N VAL A 396 -4.44 -0.23 -28.29
CA VAL A 396 -5.91 -0.18 -28.17
C VAL A 396 -6.39 1.11 -27.48
N THR A 397 -7.64 1.50 -27.74
CA THR A 397 -8.25 2.64 -27.05
C THR A 397 -8.30 2.41 -25.54
N HIS A 398 -8.19 3.48 -24.74
CA HIS A 398 -8.16 3.40 -23.28
C HIS A 398 -9.31 2.56 -22.70
N ARG A 399 -10.53 2.69 -23.24
CA ARG A 399 -11.73 1.97 -22.79
C ARG A 399 -11.62 0.44 -22.87
N LEU A 400 -10.74 -0.09 -23.74
CA LEU A 400 -10.56 -1.53 -23.90
C LEU A 400 -9.52 -2.13 -22.96
N ILE A 401 -8.69 -1.29 -22.29
CA ILE A 401 -7.60 -1.74 -21.44
C ILE A 401 -8.10 -2.47 -20.17
N PRO A 402 -9.11 -1.98 -19.42
CA PRO A 402 -9.62 -2.69 -18.26
C PRO A 402 -10.13 -4.11 -18.55
N GLY A 403 -10.58 -4.34 -19.77
CA GLY A 403 -11.05 -5.64 -20.26
C GLY A 403 -9.96 -6.50 -20.91
N ALA A 404 -8.68 -6.10 -20.90
CA ALA A 404 -7.60 -6.93 -21.39
C ALA A 404 -7.44 -8.17 -20.51
N ARG A 405 -7.37 -9.35 -21.15
CA ARG A 405 -7.31 -10.64 -20.47
C ARG A 405 -5.93 -11.25 -20.62
N VAL A 406 -5.48 -11.88 -19.53
CA VAL A 406 -4.27 -12.71 -19.55
C VAL A 406 -4.58 -14.01 -20.30
N VAL A 407 -3.84 -14.28 -21.36
CA VAL A 407 -3.89 -15.53 -22.10
C VAL A 407 -3.01 -16.58 -21.44
N ALA A 408 -1.79 -16.17 -21.04
CA ALA A 408 -0.88 -17.05 -20.31
C ALA A 408 0.10 -16.23 -19.47
N THR A 409 0.50 -16.77 -18.33
CA THR A 409 1.56 -16.24 -17.45
C THR A 409 2.70 -17.25 -17.42
N PHE A 410 3.91 -16.76 -17.65
CA PHE A 410 5.14 -17.55 -17.65
C PHE A 410 6.04 -17.14 -16.50
N LEU A 411 6.54 -18.13 -15.78
CA LEU A 411 7.54 -17.97 -14.72
C LEU A 411 8.72 -18.90 -15.00
N ASN A 412 9.92 -18.35 -15.12
CA ASN A 412 11.11 -19.12 -15.56
C ASN A 412 10.86 -19.94 -16.84
N GLY A 413 10.10 -19.38 -17.78
CA GLY A 413 9.74 -20.06 -19.06
C GLY A 413 8.69 -21.17 -18.94
N LYS A 414 8.17 -21.44 -17.75
CA LYS A 414 7.08 -22.40 -17.52
C LYS A 414 5.75 -21.69 -17.47
N ILE A 415 4.71 -22.27 -18.10
CA ILE A 415 3.35 -21.76 -17.98
C ILE A 415 2.85 -22.05 -16.57
N VAL A 416 2.54 -20.99 -15.80
CA VAL A 416 1.94 -21.08 -14.46
C VAL A 416 0.44 -20.74 -14.45
N TYR A 417 -0.03 -20.09 -15.50
CA TYR A 417 -1.44 -19.87 -15.77
C TYR A 417 -1.70 -19.84 -17.28
N SER A 418 -2.82 -20.42 -17.71
CA SER A 418 -3.29 -20.35 -19.10
C SER A 418 -4.81 -20.29 -19.12
N ASN A 419 -5.34 -19.27 -19.77
CA ASN A 419 -6.77 -19.21 -20.13
C ASN A 419 -6.92 -19.97 -21.46
N ARG A 420 -7.45 -21.19 -21.39
CA ARG A 420 -7.58 -22.07 -22.57
C ARG A 420 -8.95 -21.97 -23.25
N ASP A 421 -9.80 -21.00 -22.85
CA ASP A 421 -11.13 -20.79 -23.42
C ASP A 421 -11.14 -19.73 -24.51
#